data_b7f604b38cd3853e2bd94b6de40610a6
#
_entry.id   b7f604b38cd3853e2bd94b6de40610a6
#
_cell.length_a   1.000
_cell.length_b   1.000
_cell.length_c   1.000
_cell.angle_alpha   90.00
_cell.angle_beta   90.00
_cell.angle_gamma   90.00
#
_symmetry.space_group_name_H-M   'P 1'
#
loop_
_entity.id
_entity.type
_entity.pdbx_description
1 polymer ?
#
loop_
_entity_poly.entity_id
_entity_poly.type
_entity_poly.pdbx_seq_one_letter_code
_entity_poly.pdbx_strand_id
1 'polypeptide(L)'
;DVLEERAEAFDAVVKTGRTHLQDATPIRLGQEFSGYASQMTHGVERIEGIRASLSELAIGGTAVGTGLNTHPDFPEAVVERLTEATGVPFREADDHFEAQAGRDALVEASGALKTVAVSLMKIANDLRWLSCGPRTGFDEIDLPTVQPAGSSIMPGKMNPVVPEIVCQVAAQVIGNDA
;
A
#
# COMPACT_ATOMS: atom_id res chain seq x y z
N ASP A 1 12.70 -1.64 4.36
CA ASP A 1 13.85 -0.71 4.30
C ASP A 1 13.72 0.42 5.34
N VAL A 2 13.07 1.59 5.06
CA VAL A 2 13.07 2.72 6.03
C VAL A 2 12.48 2.35 7.40
N LEU A 3 11.39 1.60 7.45
CA LEU A 3 10.78 1.19 8.73
C LEU A 3 11.65 0.17 9.46
N GLU A 4 12.34 -0.72 8.76
CA GLU A 4 13.30 -1.66 9.33
C GLU A 4 14.52 -0.93 9.90
N GLU A 5 15.07 0.04 9.16
CA GLU A 5 16.16 0.90 9.65
C GLU A 5 15.76 1.65 10.93
N ARG A 6 14.52 2.13 11.00
CA ARG A 6 13.98 2.77 12.21
C ARG A 6 13.75 1.77 13.34
N ALA A 7 13.30 0.56 13.03
CA ALA A 7 13.16 -0.50 14.02
C ALA A 7 14.50 -0.83 14.70
N GLU A 8 15.57 -0.95 13.91
CA GLU A 8 16.92 -1.17 14.44
C GLU A 8 17.43 0.03 15.26
N ALA A 9 17.28 1.25 14.73
CA ALA A 9 17.74 2.46 15.40
C ALA A 9 17.05 2.69 16.76
N PHE A 10 15.80 2.27 16.89
CA PHE A 10 14.98 2.46 18.10
C PHE A 10 14.93 1.23 19.00
N ASP A 11 15.69 0.18 18.72
CA ASP A 11 15.61 -1.08 19.48
C ASP A 11 16.05 -0.94 20.94
N ALA A 12 16.90 0.02 21.26
CA ALA A 12 17.32 0.29 22.63
C ALA A 12 16.34 1.20 23.43
N VAL A 13 15.34 1.79 22.79
CA VAL A 13 14.42 2.75 23.42
C VAL A 13 13.25 2.01 24.05
N VAL A 14 13.24 1.96 25.39
CA VAL A 14 12.13 1.38 26.16
C VAL A 14 11.02 2.42 26.32
N LYS A 15 9.80 2.01 26.09
CA LYS A 15 8.59 2.84 26.21
C LYS A 15 7.42 2.08 26.82
N THR A 16 6.37 2.81 27.16
CA THR A 16 5.09 2.20 27.53
C THR A 16 4.40 1.59 26.29
N GLY A 17 4.13 0.29 26.34
CA GLY A 17 3.18 -0.34 25.42
C GLY A 17 1.75 0.01 25.83
N ARG A 18 0.86 0.18 24.85
CA ARG A 18 -0.55 0.54 25.08
C ARG A 18 -1.50 -0.45 24.41
N THR A 19 -2.61 -0.70 25.06
CA THR A 19 -3.80 -1.33 24.47
C THR A 19 -5.00 -0.45 24.74
N HIS A 20 -5.85 -0.20 23.75
CA HIS A 20 -6.98 0.74 23.88
C HIS A 20 -6.57 2.15 24.34
N LEU A 21 -5.37 2.61 23.95
CA LEU A 21 -4.72 3.87 24.39
C LEU A 21 -4.45 3.94 25.90
N GLN A 22 -4.56 2.83 26.64
CA GLN A 22 -4.25 2.76 28.06
C GLN A 22 -2.89 2.08 28.27
N ASP A 23 -2.18 2.50 29.30
CA ASP A 23 -0.88 1.95 29.67
C ASP A 23 -0.98 0.45 29.93
N ALA A 24 -0.05 -0.31 29.35
CA ALA A 24 0.06 -1.74 29.52
C ALA A 24 1.47 -2.12 30.00
N THR A 25 2.18 -2.95 29.25
CA THR A 25 3.51 -3.42 29.62
C THR A 25 4.61 -2.67 28.87
N PRO A 26 5.86 -2.60 29.38
CA PRO A 26 6.97 -2.03 28.65
C PRO A 26 7.24 -2.77 27.33
N ILE A 27 7.54 -2.02 26.29
CA ILE A 27 8.03 -2.51 24.99
C ILE A 27 9.23 -1.67 24.53
N ARG A 28 9.90 -2.10 23.49
CA ARG A 28 10.86 -1.27 22.79
C ARG A 28 10.19 -0.56 21.61
N LEU A 29 10.52 0.70 21.40
CA LEU A 29 10.02 1.46 20.27
C LEU A 29 10.37 0.76 18.93
N GLY A 30 11.56 0.16 18.84
CA GLY A 30 11.96 -0.65 17.69
C GLY A 30 11.02 -1.83 17.40
N GLN A 31 10.40 -2.45 18.40
CA GLN A 31 9.41 -3.52 18.19
C GLN A 31 8.13 -2.99 17.54
N GLU A 32 7.71 -1.79 17.87
CA GLU A 32 6.55 -1.14 17.27
C GLU A 32 6.81 -0.84 15.79
N PHE A 33 7.99 -0.26 15.46
CA PHE A 33 8.41 -0.03 14.08
C PHE A 33 8.65 -1.31 13.28
N SER A 34 9.15 -2.37 13.90
CA SER A 34 9.25 -3.70 13.28
C SER A 34 7.87 -4.25 12.88
N GLY A 35 6.84 -4.02 13.71
CA GLY A 35 5.46 -4.35 13.37
C GLY A 35 4.96 -3.59 12.12
N TYR A 36 5.30 -2.31 12.00
CA TYR A 36 4.97 -1.52 10.81
C TYR A 36 5.70 -2.02 9.57
N ALA A 37 6.99 -2.35 9.68
CA ALA A 37 7.78 -2.92 8.60
C ALA A 37 7.17 -4.25 8.11
N SER A 38 6.86 -5.16 9.01
CA SER A 38 6.20 -6.43 8.70
C SER A 38 4.86 -6.23 7.99
N GLN A 39 4.07 -5.26 8.42
CA GLN A 39 2.78 -4.94 7.79
C GLN A 39 2.96 -4.46 6.34
N MET A 40 4.00 -3.68 6.06
CA MET A 40 4.32 -3.24 4.70
C MET A 40 4.89 -4.37 3.83
N THR A 41 5.72 -5.24 4.37
CA THR A 41 6.23 -6.43 3.67
C THR A 41 5.08 -7.32 3.20
N HIS A 42 4.14 -7.65 4.08
CA HIS A 42 2.94 -8.40 3.70
C HIS A 42 2.06 -7.63 2.69
N GLY A 43 2.08 -6.30 2.71
CA GLY A 43 1.42 -5.47 1.70
C GLY A 43 2.02 -5.66 0.31
N VAL A 44 3.35 -5.66 0.21
CA VAL A 44 4.08 -5.94 -1.04
C VAL A 44 3.78 -7.35 -1.54
N GLU A 45 3.85 -8.36 -0.68
CA GLU A 45 3.54 -9.75 -1.03
C GLU A 45 2.12 -9.90 -1.61
N ARG A 46 1.13 -9.20 -1.04
CA ARG A 46 -0.24 -9.20 -1.58
C ARG A 46 -0.31 -8.62 -2.99
N ILE A 47 0.40 -7.51 -3.24
CA ILE A 47 0.44 -6.88 -4.57
C ILE A 47 1.18 -7.78 -5.57
N GLU A 48 2.27 -8.41 -5.18
CA GLU A 48 2.98 -9.35 -6.05
C GLU A 48 2.12 -10.58 -6.37
N GLY A 49 1.32 -11.04 -5.41
CA GLY A 49 0.42 -12.19 -5.59
C GLY A 49 -0.61 -12.02 -6.70
N ILE A 50 -1.06 -10.79 -6.96
CA ILE A 50 -2.07 -10.51 -8.02
C ILE A 50 -1.47 -10.37 -9.42
N ARG A 51 -0.14 -10.35 -9.56
CA ARG A 51 0.52 -10.15 -10.88
C ARG A 51 0.10 -11.20 -11.89
N ALA A 52 -0.04 -12.45 -11.48
CA ALA A 52 -0.42 -13.55 -12.38
C ALA A 52 -1.80 -13.31 -12.99
N SER A 53 -2.79 -12.94 -12.17
CA SER A 53 -4.15 -12.63 -12.62
C SER A 53 -4.18 -11.41 -13.56
N LEU A 54 -3.44 -10.35 -13.22
CA LEU A 54 -3.37 -9.13 -14.05
C LEU A 54 -2.58 -9.31 -15.36
N SER A 55 -1.71 -10.30 -15.44
CA SER A 55 -0.90 -10.57 -16.64
C SER A 55 -1.65 -11.40 -17.68
N GLU A 56 -2.81 -11.93 -17.36
CA GLU A 56 -3.67 -12.66 -18.27
C GLU A 56 -4.50 -11.71 -19.13
N LEU A 57 -4.42 -11.87 -20.44
CA LEU A 57 -5.05 -10.97 -21.41
C LEU A 57 -6.10 -11.68 -22.26
N ALA A 58 -7.24 -11.06 -22.46
CA ALA A 58 -8.30 -11.54 -23.35
C ALA A 58 -7.96 -11.41 -24.86
N ILE A 59 -6.70 -11.10 -25.18
CA ILE A 59 -6.26 -10.90 -26.58
C ILE A 59 -6.45 -12.18 -27.38
N GLY A 60 -6.98 -12.07 -28.60
CA GLY A 60 -7.25 -13.23 -29.46
C GLY A 60 -8.71 -13.64 -29.49
N GLY A 61 -9.50 -13.33 -28.45
CA GLY A 61 -10.94 -13.68 -28.41
C GLY A 61 -11.80 -12.96 -29.48
N THR A 62 -11.31 -11.87 -30.04
CA THR A 62 -11.99 -11.02 -31.02
C THR A 62 -13.38 -10.51 -30.55
N ALA A 63 -14.45 -10.79 -31.27
CA ALA A 63 -15.76 -10.21 -30.96
C ALA A 63 -16.39 -10.77 -29.67
N VAL A 64 -16.34 -12.10 -29.48
CA VAL A 64 -17.09 -12.79 -28.42
C VAL A 64 -16.32 -13.92 -27.73
N GLY A 65 -15.03 -14.05 -27.98
CA GLY A 65 -14.20 -15.08 -27.36
C GLY A 65 -13.87 -16.27 -28.28
N THR A 66 -14.37 -16.29 -29.52
CA THR A 66 -14.16 -17.42 -30.44
C THR A 66 -12.95 -17.28 -31.37
N GLY A 67 -12.28 -16.13 -31.36
CA GLY A 67 -11.14 -15.86 -32.27
C GLY A 67 -11.55 -15.70 -33.73
N LEU A 68 -12.81 -15.40 -34.02
CA LEU A 68 -13.31 -15.26 -35.39
C LEU A 68 -12.59 -14.14 -36.14
N ASN A 69 -12.15 -14.43 -37.39
CA ASN A 69 -11.46 -13.49 -38.27
C ASN A 69 -10.08 -13.02 -37.79
N THR A 70 -9.39 -13.78 -36.97
CA THR A 70 -7.99 -13.51 -36.62
C THR A 70 -7.06 -14.66 -37.06
N HIS A 71 -5.77 -14.37 -37.22
CA HIS A 71 -4.77 -15.40 -37.45
C HIS A 71 -4.54 -16.18 -36.14
N PRO A 72 -4.36 -17.52 -36.19
CA PRO A 72 -4.10 -18.30 -34.99
C PRO A 72 -2.95 -17.79 -34.12
N ASP A 73 -1.85 -17.32 -34.74
CA ASP A 73 -0.65 -16.84 -34.05
C ASP A 73 -0.77 -15.38 -33.56
N PHE A 74 -1.89 -14.70 -33.81
CA PHE A 74 -2.06 -13.30 -33.44
C PHE A 74 -1.98 -13.05 -31.93
N PRO A 75 -2.63 -13.82 -31.06
CA PRO A 75 -2.55 -13.61 -29.62
C PRO A 75 -1.14 -13.75 -29.09
N GLU A 76 -0.45 -14.83 -29.45
CA GLU A 76 0.94 -15.10 -29.05
C GLU A 76 1.88 -13.97 -29.48
N ALA A 77 1.82 -13.55 -30.75
CA ALA A 77 2.67 -12.49 -31.26
C ALA A 77 2.42 -11.12 -30.58
N VAL A 78 1.18 -10.82 -30.17
CA VAL A 78 0.87 -9.59 -29.43
C VAL A 78 1.37 -9.67 -28.01
N VAL A 79 1.16 -10.78 -27.33
CA VAL A 79 1.63 -11.01 -25.95
C VAL A 79 3.16 -10.91 -25.87
N GLU A 80 3.87 -11.53 -26.82
CA GLU A 80 5.33 -11.46 -26.92
C GLU A 80 5.81 -10.01 -27.03
N ARG A 81 5.22 -9.23 -27.96
CA ARG A 81 5.58 -7.82 -28.15
C ARG A 81 5.26 -6.96 -26.94
N LEU A 82 4.14 -7.20 -26.27
CA LEU A 82 3.79 -6.48 -25.02
C LEU A 82 4.79 -6.82 -23.91
N THR A 83 5.17 -8.08 -23.80
CA THR A 83 6.18 -8.53 -22.83
C THR A 83 7.54 -7.89 -23.10
N GLU A 84 7.98 -7.88 -24.37
CA GLU A 84 9.22 -7.20 -24.78
C GLU A 84 9.20 -5.70 -24.48
N ALA A 85 8.09 -5.03 -24.81
CA ALA A 85 7.97 -3.58 -24.67
C ALA A 85 7.87 -3.10 -23.21
N THR A 86 7.32 -3.92 -22.31
CA THR A 86 7.01 -3.53 -20.94
C THR A 86 7.89 -4.20 -19.88
N GLY A 87 8.50 -5.33 -20.21
CA GLY A 87 9.20 -6.20 -19.25
C GLY A 87 8.24 -6.99 -18.33
N VAL A 88 6.92 -6.91 -18.56
CA VAL A 88 5.92 -7.66 -17.80
C VAL A 88 5.59 -8.95 -18.54
N PRO A 89 5.67 -10.12 -17.90
CA PRO A 89 5.38 -11.41 -18.53
C PRO A 89 3.88 -11.61 -18.70
N PHE A 90 3.31 -11.01 -19.74
CA PHE A 90 1.92 -11.23 -20.12
C PHE A 90 1.70 -12.64 -20.68
N ARG A 91 0.48 -13.11 -20.61
CA ARG A 91 0.03 -14.36 -21.23
C ARG A 91 -1.37 -14.21 -21.83
N GLU A 92 -1.66 -15.05 -22.82
CA GLU A 92 -3.01 -15.22 -23.33
C GLU A 92 -3.89 -15.90 -22.28
N ALA A 93 -5.16 -15.52 -22.19
CA ALA A 93 -6.13 -16.15 -21.30
C ALA A 93 -6.45 -17.59 -21.74
N ASP A 94 -6.57 -18.47 -20.76
CA ASP A 94 -6.99 -19.86 -21.01
C ASP A 94 -8.43 -19.94 -21.53
N ASP A 95 -9.29 -18.99 -21.10
CA ASP A 95 -10.69 -18.86 -21.54
C ASP A 95 -10.99 -17.42 -21.92
N HIS A 96 -11.11 -17.15 -23.22
CA HIS A 96 -11.42 -15.81 -23.71
C HIS A 96 -12.83 -15.34 -23.37
N PHE A 97 -13.81 -16.26 -23.14
CA PHE A 97 -15.16 -15.87 -22.77
C PHE A 97 -15.18 -15.29 -21.36
N GLU A 98 -14.49 -15.95 -20.43
CA GLU A 98 -14.33 -15.45 -19.05
C GLU A 98 -13.54 -14.13 -19.06
N ALA A 99 -12.37 -14.10 -19.68
CA ALA A 99 -11.46 -12.96 -19.68
C ALA A 99 -12.05 -11.68 -20.34
N GLN A 100 -12.98 -11.85 -21.33
CA GLN A 100 -13.71 -10.72 -21.91
C GLN A 100 -14.88 -10.25 -21.07
N ALA A 101 -15.56 -11.15 -20.40
CA ALA A 101 -16.77 -10.86 -19.62
C ALA A 101 -16.45 -10.42 -18.19
N GLY A 102 -15.45 -11.05 -17.55
CA GLY A 102 -15.05 -10.80 -16.18
C GLY A 102 -14.17 -9.55 -16.01
N ARG A 103 -14.07 -9.09 -14.77
CA ARG A 103 -13.15 -8.03 -14.32
C ARG A 103 -12.54 -8.38 -12.98
N ASP A 104 -12.50 -9.65 -12.64
CA ASP A 104 -12.17 -10.18 -11.33
C ASP A 104 -10.75 -9.83 -10.93
N ALA A 105 -9.78 -9.90 -11.85
CA ALA A 105 -8.40 -9.50 -11.62
C ALA A 105 -8.26 -8.00 -11.24
N LEU A 106 -9.10 -7.13 -11.81
CA LEU A 106 -9.11 -5.71 -11.46
C LEU A 106 -9.75 -5.46 -10.09
N VAL A 107 -10.79 -6.20 -9.74
CA VAL A 107 -11.41 -6.15 -8.41
C VAL A 107 -10.44 -6.66 -7.35
N GLU A 108 -9.75 -7.77 -7.60
CA GLU A 108 -8.71 -8.31 -6.73
C GLU A 108 -7.58 -7.29 -6.51
N ALA A 109 -7.11 -6.65 -7.59
CA ALA A 109 -6.08 -5.62 -7.53
C ALA A 109 -6.52 -4.41 -6.69
N SER A 110 -7.74 -3.94 -6.90
CA SER A 110 -8.32 -2.85 -6.11
C SER A 110 -8.39 -3.20 -4.63
N GLY A 111 -8.85 -4.41 -4.29
CA GLY A 111 -8.89 -4.92 -2.92
C GLY A 111 -7.50 -5.03 -2.26
N ALA A 112 -6.48 -5.45 -3.00
CA ALA A 112 -5.11 -5.48 -2.50
C ALA A 112 -4.57 -4.07 -2.22
N LEU A 113 -4.81 -3.12 -3.12
CA LEU A 113 -4.45 -1.71 -2.90
C LEU A 113 -5.17 -1.11 -1.70
N LYS A 114 -6.47 -1.40 -1.53
CA LYS A 114 -7.23 -1.00 -0.34
C LYS A 114 -6.61 -1.57 0.94
N THR A 115 -6.20 -2.82 0.94
CA THR A 115 -5.55 -3.45 2.11
C THR A 115 -4.27 -2.70 2.50
N VAL A 116 -3.44 -2.33 1.53
CA VAL A 116 -2.24 -1.51 1.77
C VAL A 116 -2.61 -0.12 2.29
N ALA A 117 -3.64 0.51 1.72
CA ALA A 117 -4.11 1.82 2.17
C ALA A 117 -4.60 1.79 3.64
N VAL A 118 -5.31 0.75 4.05
CA VAL A 118 -5.72 0.54 5.45
C VAL A 118 -4.50 0.40 6.38
N SER A 119 -3.49 -0.35 5.96
CA SER A 119 -2.23 -0.49 6.71
C SER A 119 -1.50 0.84 6.86
N LEU A 120 -1.37 1.59 5.78
CA LEU A 120 -0.74 2.92 5.79
C LEU A 120 -1.52 3.92 6.65
N MET A 121 -2.85 3.89 6.61
CA MET A 121 -3.69 4.74 7.45
C MET A 121 -3.47 4.44 8.94
N LYS A 122 -3.38 3.16 9.31
CA LYS A 122 -3.08 2.74 10.68
C LYS A 122 -1.72 3.26 11.13
N ILE A 123 -0.67 3.03 10.36
CA ILE A 123 0.69 3.47 10.66
C ILE A 123 0.74 5.01 10.77
N ALA A 124 0.14 5.72 9.82
CA ALA A 124 0.11 7.19 9.84
C ALA A 124 -0.61 7.75 11.07
N ASN A 125 -1.72 7.13 11.48
CA ASN A 125 -2.39 7.52 12.72
C ASN A 125 -1.57 7.24 13.96
N ASP A 126 -0.88 6.11 14.04
CA ASP A 126 0.02 5.81 15.14
C ASP A 126 1.16 6.84 15.24
N LEU A 127 1.80 7.16 14.11
CA LEU A 127 2.84 8.20 14.07
C LEU A 127 2.34 9.56 14.53
N ARG A 128 1.09 9.93 14.21
CA ARG A 128 0.46 11.16 14.70
C ARG A 128 0.25 11.13 16.21
N TRP A 129 -0.18 10.00 16.76
CA TRP A 129 -0.31 9.83 18.21
C TRP A 129 1.04 9.87 18.92
N LEU A 130 2.02 9.12 18.43
CA LEU A 130 3.36 9.06 19.03
C LEU A 130 4.06 10.43 19.02
N SER A 131 3.80 11.27 18.02
CA SER A 131 4.39 12.61 17.88
C SER A 131 3.53 13.73 18.45
N CYS A 132 2.39 13.45 19.08
CA CYS A 132 1.51 14.49 19.57
C CYS A 132 2.06 15.17 20.83
N GLY A 133 1.87 16.46 20.92
CA GLY A 133 2.32 17.22 22.10
C GLY A 133 3.07 18.51 21.72
N PRO A 134 4.23 18.79 22.37
CA PRO A 134 4.92 17.95 23.36
C PRO A 134 4.37 17.98 24.81
N ARG A 135 3.67 19.04 25.21
CA ARG A 135 3.37 19.27 26.64
C ARG A 135 2.22 18.44 27.18
N THR A 136 1.25 18.12 26.35
CA THR A 136 0.00 17.44 26.75
C THR A 136 -0.32 16.24 25.86
N GLY A 137 0.67 15.74 25.14
CA GLY A 137 0.58 14.56 24.28
C GLY A 137 1.61 13.50 24.67
N PHE A 138 1.80 12.50 23.80
CA PHE A 138 2.71 11.39 24.11
C PHE A 138 4.17 11.78 23.93
N ASP A 139 4.49 12.56 22.92
CA ASP A 139 5.84 13.08 22.67
C ASP A 139 6.93 11.97 22.67
N GLU A 140 6.63 10.84 22.07
CA GLU A 140 7.53 9.68 22.05
C GLU A 140 8.44 9.66 20.83
N ILE A 141 8.09 10.39 19.77
CA ILE A 141 8.90 10.56 18.54
C ILE A 141 8.79 11.97 18.01
N ASP A 142 9.87 12.41 17.36
CA ASP A 142 9.86 13.62 16.52
C ASP A 142 9.71 13.25 15.05
N LEU A 143 8.76 13.88 14.37
CA LEU A 143 8.61 13.75 12.93
C LEU A 143 9.48 14.79 12.20
N PRO A 144 10.07 14.44 11.05
CA PRO A 144 10.81 15.39 10.24
C PRO A 144 9.97 16.62 9.89
N THR A 145 10.54 17.79 10.07
CA THR A 145 9.92 19.06 9.70
C THR A 145 9.91 19.21 8.18
N VAL A 146 8.74 19.13 7.58
CA VAL A 146 8.55 19.46 6.16
C VAL A 146 7.92 20.84 6.07
N GLN A 147 8.64 21.80 5.52
CA GLN A 147 8.10 23.15 5.31
C GLN A 147 7.06 23.11 4.17
N PRO A 148 5.91 23.78 4.30
CA PRO A 148 5.44 24.71 5.35
C PRO A 148 4.44 24.09 6.37
N ALA A 149 4.88 23.12 7.16
CA ALA A 149 4.01 22.37 8.08
C ALA A 149 3.63 23.14 9.38
N GLY A 150 4.20 24.31 9.60
CA GLY A 150 3.96 25.10 10.82
C GLY A 150 2.65 25.89 10.81
N SER A 151 2.21 26.29 12.02
CA SER A 151 1.08 27.21 12.18
C SER A 151 1.50 28.65 11.86
N SER A 152 0.68 29.39 11.09
CA SER A 152 0.88 30.82 10.85
C SER A 152 0.59 31.70 12.08
N ILE A 153 -0.16 31.20 13.04
CA ILE A 153 -0.58 31.93 14.25
C ILE A 153 0.28 31.56 15.46
N MET A 154 0.72 30.31 15.55
CA MET A 154 1.49 29.78 16.70
C MET A 154 2.93 29.41 16.25
N PRO A 155 3.91 30.31 16.40
CA PRO A 155 5.29 30.01 16.04
C PRO A 155 5.82 28.77 16.76
N GLY A 156 6.52 27.91 16.02
CA GLY A 156 7.10 26.69 16.57
C GLY A 156 6.12 25.51 16.69
N LYS A 157 4.84 25.68 16.36
CA LYS A 157 3.91 24.56 16.30
C LYS A 157 4.13 23.75 15.03
N MET A 158 4.61 22.54 15.18
CA MET A 158 4.84 21.62 14.06
C MET A 158 3.65 20.65 13.93
N ASN A 159 3.03 20.64 12.75
CA ASN A 159 1.89 19.75 12.48
C ASN A 159 2.37 18.49 11.75
N PRO A 160 1.78 17.30 12.02
CA PRO A 160 2.13 16.05 11.35
C PRO A 160 1.47 15.95 9.95
N VAL A 161 1.71 16.96 9.08
CA VAL A 161 1.00 17.12 7.79
C VAL A 161 1.20 15.93 6.86
N VAL A 162 2.39 15.34 6.81
CA VAL A 162 2.64 14.19 5.94
C VAL A 162 1.80 12.97 6.35
N PRO A 163 1.78 12.54 7.62
CA PRO A 163 0.85 11.50 8.06
C PRO A 163 -0.63 11.85 7.84
N GLU A 164 -1.02 13.12 7.97
CA GLU A 164 -2.40 13.55 7.67
C GLU A 164 -2.76 13.37 6.19
N ILE A 165 -1.84 13.73 5.28
CA ILE A 165 -2.01 13.50 3.84
C ILE A 165 -2.13 11.99 3.55
N VAL A 166 -1.29 11.15 4.17
CA VAL A 166 -1.39 9.70 4.01
C VAL A 166 -2.77 9.19 4.43
N CYS A 167 -3.32 9.67 5.54
CA CYS A 167 -4.67 9.30 5.96
C CYS A 167 -5.74 9.73 4.94
N GLN A 168 -5.62 10.93 4.36
CA GLN A 168 -6.55 11.44 3.34
C GLN A 168 -6.48 10.60 2.05
N VAL A 169 -5.28 10.31 1.57
CA VAL A 169 -5.08 9.46 0.38
C VAL A 169 -5.62 8.05 0.62
N ALA A 170 -5.32 7.46 1.78
CA ALA A 170 -5.82 6.14 2.13
C ALA A 170 -7.36 6.09 2.17
N ALA A 171 -8.00 7.12 2.73
CA ALA A 171 -9.47 7.23 2.72
C ALA A 171 -10.03 7.31 1.29
N GLN A 172 -9.36 8.05 0.39
CA GLN A 172 -9.75 8.11 -1.02
C GLN A 172 -9.60 6.75 -1.72
N VAL A 173 -8.49 6.04 -1.50
CA VAL A 173 -8.28 4.69 -2.07
C VAL A 173 -9.35 3.71 -1.59
N ILE A 174 -9.68 3.75 -0.29
CA ILE A 174 -10.76 2.92 0.28
C ILE A 174 -12.10 3.23 -0.37
N GLY A 175 -12.39 4.53 -0.57
CA GLY A 175 -13.63 4.97 -1.22
C GLY A 175 -13.70 4.61 -2.71
N ASN A 176 -12.57 4.55 -3.41
CA ASN A 176 -12.52 4.17 -4.83
C ASN A 176 -12.77 2.66 -5.06
N ASP A 177 -12.55 1.84 -4.03
CA ASP A 177 -12.77 0.39 -4.09
C ASP A 177 -14.23 -0.02 -3.76
N ALA A 178 -15.05 0.91 -3.29
CA ALA A 178 -16.40 0.64 -2.83
C ALA A 178 -17.45 0.45 -3.96
#